data_b67c6d3d83187ecdbf215d8ddd486d0a
#
_entry.id   b67c6d3d83187ecdbf215d8ddd486d0a
#
_cell.length_a   1.000
_cell.length_b   1.000
_cell.length_c   1.000
_cell.angle_alpha   90.00
_cell.angle_beta   90.00
_cell.angle_gamma   90.00
#
_symmetry.space_group_name_H-M   'P 1'
#
loop_
_entity.id
_entity.type
_entity.pdbx_description
1 polymer ?
#
loop_
_entity_poly.entity_id
_entity_poly.type
_entity_poly.pdbx_seq_one_letter_code
_entity_poly.pdbx_strand_id
1 'polypeptide(L)'
;QGIFIMVTEQDIHFMRYAMKLAARGTGWVNPNPLVGAVIVRDGRIIAEGWHERYGGLHAERNAFKNCQEDTVGATMYVTLEPCCHYGKTPPCTEAVVEHGIARVVVGLTDPNPSVAGQGIGILREAGIDVEVGVCSEELKAQNRVFLKYIQNRMPWVVMKSAMTLDGKIAAYSGDSKWVTGGPARMRVQEMRRTYMGIMVGSGTVVADNPMLNCRLEGEVRQPVRIVVDSGARVGMDSKLVTTAVTYRTIVAHIATADPDKLRMLSACGVETLLCREQNGHVDCVDMLSKLGGMGIDSIFLEGGGQLNETFLRNGLIDEVYAFVAPKLVGGKEAKTPVEGQGFARMSEAVELKNVEVEMVGKDVLIHGLIER
;
A
#
# COMPACT_ATOMS: atom_id res chain seq x y z
N GLN A 1 1.92 -40.63 -17.70
CA GLN A 1 0.82 -39.82 -18.26
C GLN A 1 0.39 -38.89 -17.14
N GLY A 2 0.87 -37.63 -17.17
CA GLY A 2 0.43 -36.60 -16.22
C GLY A 2 -1.01 -36.22 -16.58
N ILE A 3 -1.92 -36.42 -15.65
CA ILE A 3 -3.28 -35.87 -15.72
C ILE A 3 -3.09 -34.35 -15.57
N PHE A 4 -3.21 -33.60 -16.65
CA PHE A 4 -3.42 -32.15 -16.59
C PHE A 4 -4.79 -31.93 -15.95
N ILE A 5 -4.83 -31.68 -14.64
CA ILE A 5 -6.06 -31.26 -13.97
C ILE A 5 -6.30 -29.84 -14.47
N MET A 6 -7.30 -29.66 -15.31
CA MET A 6 -7.71 -28.31 -15.79
C MET A 6 -8.32 -27.55 -14.62
N VAL A 7 -7.87 -26.30 -14.43
CA VAL A 7 -8.50 -25.34 -13.52
C VAL A 7 -10.00 -25.28 -13.83
N THR A 8 -10.83 -25.54 -12.85
CA THR A 8 -12.29 -25.56 -13.00
C THR A 8 -12.90 -24.19 -12.69
N GLU A 9 -14.12 -23.95 -13.18
CA GLU A 9 -14.89 -22.74 -12.79
C GLU A 9 -15.10 -22.69 -11.26
N GLN A 10 -15.21 -23.83 -10.62
CA GLN A 10 -15.31 -23.94 -9.16
C GLN A 10 -14.03 -23.50 -8.46
N ASP A 11 -12.86 -23.83 -9.00
CA ASP A 11 -11.57 -23.38 -8.46
C ASP A 11 -11.47 -21.83 -8.54
N ILE A 12 -11.86 -21.24 -9.66
CA ILE A 12 -11.91 -19.79 -9.85
C ILE A 12 -12.87 -19.14 -8.85
N HIS A 13 -14.06 -19.74 -8.66
CA HIS A 13 -15.06 -19.23 -7.73
C HIS A 13 -14.54 -19.16 -6.29
N PHE A 14 -13.99 -20.27 -5.77
CA PHE A 14 -13.48 -20.29 -4.39
C PHE A 14 -12.20 -19.49 -4.22
N MET A 15 -11.34 -19.42 -5.23
CA MET A 15 -10.18 -18.55 -5.18
C MET A 15 -10.58 -17.07 -5.08
N ARG A 16 -11.55 -16.61 -5.89
CA ARG A 16 -12.08 -15.25 -5.80
C ARG A 16 -12.78 -14.99 -4.46
N TYR A 17 -13.39 -16.00 -3.87
CA TYR A 17 -13.92 -15.88 -2.50
C TYR A 17 -12.80 -15.68 -1.48
N ALA A 18 -11.73 -16.48 -1.55
CA ALA A 18 -10.54 -16.31 -0.70
C ALA A 18 -9.89 -14.92 -0.88
N MET A 19 -9.86 -14.36 -2.10
CA MET A 19 -9.42 -12.99 -2.36
C MET A 19 -10.27 -11.93 -1.64
N LYS A 20 -11.59 -12.11 -1.60
CA LYS A 20 -12.48 -11.21 -0.84
C LYS A 20 -12.21 -11.27 0.66
N LEU A 21 -11.89 -12.43 1.20
CA LEU A 21 -11.45 -12.58 2.60
C LEU A 21 -10.11 -11.88 2.82
N ALA A 22 -9.14 -12.08 1.93
CA ALA A 22 -7.83 -11.44 2.00
C ALA A 22 -7.94 -9.91 2.09
N ALA A 23 -8.85 -9.30 1.33
CA ALA A 23 -9.09 -7.86 1.33
C ALA A 23 -9.49 -7.29 2.71
N ARG A 24 -10.05 -8.10 3.62
CA ARG A 24 -10.38 -7.69 5.00
C ARG A 24 -9.14 -7.32 5.82
N GLY A 25 -7.97 -7.83 5.45
CA GLY A 25 -6.68 -7.48 6.06
C GLY A 25 -6.10 -6.11 5.64
N THR A 26 -6.75 -5.41 4.70
CA THR A 26 -6.25 -4.14 4.16
C THR A 26 -6.03 -3.10 5.25
N GLY A 27 -4.83 -2.52 5.29
CA GLY A 27 -4.42 -1.53 6.29
C GLY A 27 -3.96 -2.12 7.62
N TRP A 28 -4.06 -3.45 7.84
CA TRP A 28 -3.69 -4.11 9.08
C TRP A 28 -2.49 -5.05 8.97
N VAL A 29 -2.30 -5.65 7.81
CA VAL A 29 -1.29 -6.71 7.62
C VAL A 29 0.08 -6.19 7.22
N ASN A 30 0.16 -4.96 6.69
CA ASN A 30 1.42 -4.40 6.18
C ASN A 30 2.60 -4.54 7.18
N PRO A 31 3.79 -4.88 6.74
CA PRO A 31 4.21 -5.10 5.34
C PRO A 31 3.96 -6.52 4.80
N ASN A 32 3.17 -7.35 5.49
CA ASN A 32 2.80 -8.69 5.05
C ASN A 32 1.78 -8.64 3.90
N PRO A 33 1.66 -9.73 3.09
CA PRO A 33 0.67 -9.82 2.03
C PRO A 33 -0.75 -9.95 2.56
N LEU A 34 -1.71 -9.58 1.72
CA LEU A 34 -3.11 -9.91 1.88
C LEU A 34 -3.30 -11.37 1.50
N VAL A 35 -3.66 -12.21 2.47
CA VAL A 35 -3.87 -13.65 2.27
C VAL A 35 -5.22 -14.05 2.81
N GLY A 36 -5.96 -14.85 2.03
CA GLY A 36 -7.20 -15.49 2.40
C GLY A 36 -7.14 -16.97 2.11
N ALA A 37 -7.84 -17.76 2.92
CA ALA A 37 -7.95 -19.21 2.78
C ALA A 37 -9.38 -19.65 3.02
N VAL A 38 -9.86 -20.62 2.21
CA VAL A 38 -11.15 -21.31 2.42
C VAL A 38 -10.93 -22.82 2.36
N ILE A 39 -11.64 -23.53 3.21
CA ILE A 39 -11.69 -25.00 3.21
C ILE A 39 -13.04 -25.43 2.67
N VAL A 40 -13.02 -26.27 1.63
CA VAL A 40 -14.22 -26.71 0.90
C VAL A 40 -14.33 -28.22 0.97
N ARG A 41 -15.51 -28.71 1.29
CA ARG A 41 -15.87 -30.12 1.26
C ARG A 41 -17.20 -30.30 0.53
N ASP A 42 -17.28 -31.24 -0.40
CA ASP A 42 -18.47 -31.52 -1.19
C ASP A 42 -19.10 -30.27 -1.86
N GLY A 43 -18.25 -29.37 -2.37
CA GLY A 43 -18.67 -28.12 -3.01
C GLY A 43 -19.17 -27.02 -2.05
N ARG A 44 -19.05 -27.21 -0.72
CA ARG A 44 -19.49 -26.29 0.31
C ARG A 44 -18.30 -25.78 1.14
N ILE A 45 -18.26 -24.48 1.40
CA ILE A 45 -17.29 -23.88 2.33
C ILE A 45 -17.61 -24.36 3.74
N ILE A 46 -16.65 -25.00 4.40
CA ILE A 46 -16.73 -25.47 5.80
C ILE A 46 -15.92 -24.61 6.77
N ALA A 47 -14.93 -23.87 6.25
CA ALA A 47 -14.19 -22.88 7.05
C ALA A 47 -13.58 -21.82 6.17
N GLU A 48 -13.35 -20.65 6.78
CA GLU A 48 -12.72 -19.50 6.15
C GLU A 48 -11.76 -18.79 7.12
N GLY A 49 -10.70 -18.18 6.57
CA GLY A 49 -9.75 -17.41 7.33
C GLY A 49 -9.01 -16.41 6.43
N TRP A 50 -8.48 -15.38 7.03
CA TRP A 50 -7.58 -14.44 6.37
C TRP A 50 -6.48 -14.01 7.32
N HIS A 51 -5.42 -13.44 6.79
CA HIS A 51 -4.41 -12.80 7.61
C HIS A 51 -4.99 -11.48 8.14
N GLU A 52 -5.27 -11.42 9.43
CA GLU A 52 -6.05 -10.32 10.03
C GLU A 52 -5.18 -9.11 10.35
N ARG A 53 -3.99 -9.35 10.93
CA ARG A 53 -3.08 -8.31 11.42
C ARG A 53 -1.62 -8.76 11.34
N TYR A 54 -0.72 -7.81 11.11
CA TYR A 54 0.73 -8.06 11.17
C TYR A 54 1.13 -8.74 12.49
N GLY A 55 1.84 -9.87 12.37
CA GLY A 55 2.29 -10.68 13.50
C GLY A 55 1.24 -11.64 14.07
N GLY A 56 -0.01 -11.61 13.56
CA GLY A 56 -1.05 -12.58 13.88
C GLY A 56 -0.94 -13.89 13.08
N LEU A 57 -1.93 -14.77 13.24
CA LEU A 57 -2.02 -16.02 12.52
C LEU A 57 -2.15 -15.79 11.01
N HIS A 58 -1.60 -16.71 10.22
CA HIS A 58 -1.80 -16.75 8.79
C HIS A 58 -3.21 -17.21 8.42
N ALA A 59 -3.62 -16.98 7.18
CA ALA A 59 -4.98 -17.25 6.70
C ALA A 59 -5.38 -18.72 6.88
N GLU A 60 -4.48 -19.64 6.56
CA GLU A 60 -4.69 -21.09 6.67
C GLU A 60 -4.95 -21.50 8.13
N ARG A 61 -4.13 -21.00 9.06
CA ARG A 61 -4.30 -21.28 10.49
C ARG A 61 -5.56 -20.65 11.06
N ASN A 62 -5.97 -19.48 10.58
CA ASN A 62 -7.26 -18.89 10.93
C ASN A 62 -8.42 -19.71 10.37
N ALA A 63 -8.31 -20.23 9.13
CA ALA A 63 -9.31 -21.13 8.57
C ALA A 63 -9.47 -22.40 9.41
N PHE A 64 -8.38 -23.08 9.79
CA PHE A 64 -8.44 -24.25 10.66
C PHE A 64 -9.03 -23.92 12.04
N LYS A 65 -8.60 -22.82 12.65
CA LYS A 65 -9.12 -22.36 13.96
C LYS A 65 -10.63 -22.13 13.93
N ASN A 66 -11.16 -21.65 12.82
CA ASN A 66 -12.58 -21.34 12.65
C ASN A 66 -13.39 -22.58 12.19
N CYS A 67 -12.73 -23.68 11.81
CA CYS A 67 -13.38 -24.90 11.36
C CYS A 67 -13.94 -25.68 12.53
N GLN A 68 -15.22 -26.05 12.43
CA GLN A 68 -15.89 -26.91 13.41
C GLN A 68 -16.17 -28.31 12.85
N GLU A 69 -15.86 -28.55 11.59
CA GLU A 69 -16.08 -29.81 10.89
C GLU A 69 -14.76 -30.53 10.65
N ASP A 70 -14.83 -31.82 10.37
CA ASP A 70 -13.66 -32.61 9.97
C ASP A 70 -13.15 -32.12 8.61
N THR A 71 -11.84 -31.87 8.49
CA THR A 71 -11.19 -31.35 7.28
C THR A 71 -10.52 -32.43 6.44
N VAL A 72 -10.51 -33.69 6.92
CA VAL A 72 -9.88 -34.82 6.20
C VAL A 72 -10.54 -35.00 4.84
N GLY A 73 -9.72 -35.02 3.78
CA GLY A 73 -10.18 -35.19 2.40
C GLY A 73 -10.74 -33.86 1.75
N ALA A 74 -10.77 -32.76 2.47
CA ALA A 74 -11.23 -31.48 1.93
C ALA A 74 -10.21 -30.83 0.97
N THR A 75 -10.65 -29.82 0.24
CA THR A 75 -9.81 -28.94 -0.59
C THR A 75 -9.61 -27.59 0.11
N MET A 76 -8.38 -27.12 0.19
CA MET A 76 -8.06 -25.75 0.64
C MET A 76 -7.74 -24.88 -0.56
N TYR A 77 -8.35 -23.70 -0.63
CA TYR A 77 -8.01 -22.62 -1.55
C TYR A 77 -7.28 -21.54 -0.76
N VAL A 78 -6.08 -21.19 -1.18
CA VAL A 78 -5.26 -20.17 -0.52
C VAL A 78 -4.65 -19.23 -1.55
N THR A 79 -4.73 -17.92 -1.30
CA THR A 79 -4.34 -16.91 -2.28
C THR A 79 -2.84 -16.77 -2.47
N LEU A 80 -2.03 -17.25 -1.52
CA LEU A 80 -0.57 -17.27 -1.59
C LEU A 80 -0.05 -18.62 -1.10
N GLU A 81 1.09 -19.05 -1.62
CA GLU A 81 1.77 -20.29 -1.22
C GLU A 81 1.89 -20.41 0.30
N PRO A 82 1.44 -21.54 0.91
CA PRO A 82 1.58 -21.77 2.34
C PRO A 82 3.05 -21.76 2.77
N CYS A 83 3.34 -21.00 3.83
CA CYS A 83 4.70 -20.88 4.34
C CYS A 83 5.24 -22.21 4.87
N CYS A 84 6.56 -22.45 4.67
CA CYS A 84 7.27 -23.67 5.04
C CYS A 84 8.38 -23.46 6.08
N HIS A 85 8.50 -22.25 6.64
CA HIS A 85 9.55 -21.91 7.60
C HIS A 85 8.94 -21.50 8.94
N TYR A 86 9.69 -21.75 10.02
CA TYR A 86 9.36 -21.25 11.36
C TYR A 86 9.63 -19.77 11.46
N GLY A 87 8.58 -19.00 11.69
CA GLY A 87 8.64 -17.57 11.95
C GLY A 87 8.08 -17.26 13.34
N LYS A 88 7.18 -16.28 13.43
CA LYS A 88 6.40 -16.01 14.66
C LYS A 88 5.36 -17.11 14.93
N THR A 89 4.98 -17.84 13.91
CA THR A 89 4.07 -19.00 13.95
C THR A 89 4.73 -20.19 13.28
N PRO A 90 4.34 -21.44 13.65
CA PRO A 90 4.79 -22.64 12.93
C PRO A 90 4.34 -22.61 11.45
N PRO A 91 5.02 -23.36 10.56
CA PRO A 91 4.71 -23.44 9.13
C PRO A 91 3.24 -23.78 8.86
N CYS A 92 2.64 -23.15 7.85
CA CYS A 92 1.27 -23.46 7.43
C CYS A 92 1.20 -24.82 6.71
N THR A 93 2.29 -25.22 6.01
CA THR A 93 2.39 -26.54 5.38
C THR A 93 2.19 -27.68 6.39
N GLU A 94 2.75 -27.58 7.60
CA GLU A 94 2.55 -28.57 8.67
C GLU A 94 1.06 -28.65 9.06
N ALA A 95 0.41 -27.51 9.28
CA ALA A 95 -1.01 -27.49 9.62
C ALA A 95 -1.89 -28.11 8.52
N VAL A 96 -1.58 -27.86 7.25
CA VAL A 96 -2.31 -28.44 6.10
C VAL A 96 -2.20 -29.97 6.11
N VAL A 97 -1.00 -30.51 6.35
CA VAL A 97 -0.77 -31.95 6.43
C VAL A 97 -1.45 -32.56 7.66
N GLU A 98 -1.29 -31.96 8.83
CA GLU A 98 -1.88 -32.42 10.10
C GLU A 98 -3.41 -32.51 10.07
N HIS A 99 -4.06 -31.58 9.35
CA HIS A 99 -5.52 -31.55 9.22
C HIS A 99 -6.05 -32.41 8.07
N GLY A 100 -5.18 -33.21 7.39
CA GLY A 100 -5.59 -34.17 6.39
C GLY A 100 -6.23 -33.59 5.13
N ILE A 101 -5.85 -32.38 4.73
CA ILE A 101 -6.30 -31.77 3.47
C ILE A 101 -5.80 -32.63 2.30
N ALA A 102 -6.70 -33.00 1.38
CA ALA A 102 -6.35 -33.84 0.24
C ALA A 102 -5.89 -33.05 -0.99
N ARG A 103 -6.36 -31.83 -1.15
CA ARG A 103 -6.04 -30.95 -2.29
C ARG A 103 -5.82 -29.51 -1.82
N VAL A 104 -4.79 -28.85 -2.37
CA VAL A 104 -4.54 -27.41 -2.15
C VAL A 104 -4.51 -26.69 -3.49
N VAL A 105 -5.29 -25.63 -3.61
CA VAL A 105 -5.30 -24.73 -4.77
C VAL A 105 -4.64 -23.42 -4.34
N VAL A 106 -3.49 -23.12 -4.95
CA VAL A 106 -2.65 -21.97 -4.64
C VAL A 106 -2.82 -20.89 -5.71
N GLY A 107 -3.09 -19.67 -5.30
CA GLY A 107 -3.23 -18.56 -6.24
C GLY A 107 -1.88 -18.04 -6.76
N LEU A 108 -0.98 -17.68 -5.87
CA LEU A 108 0.38 -17.20 -6.18
C LEU A 108 1.44 -18.04 -5.48
N THR A 109 2.52 -18.33 -6.18
CA THR A 109 3.78 -18.78 -5.55
C THR A 109 4.38 -17.62 -4.76
N ASP A 110 5.03 -17.90 -3.62
CA ASP A 110 5.70 -16.86 -2.83
C ASP A 110 6.80 -16.20 -3.69
N PRO A 111 6.80 -14.87 -3.83
CA PRO A 111 7.79 -14.16 -4.63
C PRO A 111 9.19 -14.12 -3.99
N ASN A 112 9.33 -14.51 -2.72
CA ASN A 112 10.61 -14.59 -2.03
C ASN A 112 11.42 -15.77 -2.58
N PRO A 113 12.57 -15.54 -3.26
CA PRO A 113 13.36 -16.61 -3.86
C PRO A 113 13.79 -17.71 -2.88
N SER A 114 13.88 -17.36 -1.58
CA SER A 114 14.26 -18.31 -0.52
C SER A 114 13.14 -19.28 -0.13
N VAL A 115 11.91 -19.04 -0.60
CA VAL A 115 10.70 -19.78 -0.20
C VAL A 115 9.95 -20.31 -1.42
N ALA A 116 10.08 -19.63 -2.55
CA ALA A 116 9.35 -19.90 -3.79
C ALA A 116 9.31 -21.38 -4.17
N GLY A 117 8.12 -21.97 -4.17
CA GLY A 117 7.88 -23.38 -4.53
C GLY A 117 8.24 -24.41 -3.45
N GLN A 118 8.87 -24.03 -2.35
CA GLN A 118 9.24 -24.98 -1.28
C GLN A 118 8.03 -25.48 -0.52
N GLY A 119 7.09 -24.59 -0.19
CA GLY A 119 5.83 -24.97 0.46
C GLY A 119 5.00 -25.92 -0.42
N ILE A 120 4.91 -25.61 -1.71
CA ILE A 120 4.26 -26.45 -2.71
C ILE A 120 4.93 -27.81 -2.80
N GLY A 121 6.27 -27.85 -2.81
CA GLY A 121 7.06 -29.09 -2.82
C GLY A 121 6.77 -30.00 -1.61
N ILE A 122 6.80 -29.43 -0.40
CA ILE A 122 6.50 -30.16 0.85
C ILE A 122 5.09 -30.75 0.82
N LEU A 123 4.09 -29.99 0.36
CA LEU A 123 2.71 -30.49 0.28
C LEU A 123 2.59 -31.66 -0.72
N ARG A 124 3.25 -31.57 -1.88
CA ARG A 124 3.27 -32.67 -2.87
C ARG A 124 3.99 -33.89 -2.37
N GLU A 125 5.11 -33.76 -1.67
CA GLU A 125 5.85 -34.85 -1.03
C GLU A 125 5.02 -35.55 0.06
N ALA A 126 4.14 -34.81 0.74
CA ALA A 126 3.17 -35.33 1.69
C ALA A 126 1.97 -36.04 1.02
N GLY A 127 1.92 -36.11 -0.31
CA GLY A 127 0.86 -36.77 -1.06
C GLY A 127 -0.38 -35.90 -1.31
N ILE A 128 -0.29 -34.60 -1.07
CA ILE A 128 -1.39 -33.66 -1.32
C ILE A 128 -1.37 -33.22 -2.79
N ASP A 129 -2.53 -33.23 -3.43
CA ASP A 129 -2.70 -32.68 -4.79
C ASP A 129 -2.60 -31.16 -4.76
N VAL A 130 -1.66 -30.57 -5.52
CA VAL A 130 -1.43 -29.12 -5.50
C VAL A 130 -1.54 -28.52 -6.89
N GLU A 131 -2.58 -27.70 -7.10
CA GLU A 131 -2.79 -26.85 -8.26
C GLU A 131 -2.27 -25.44 -7.98
N VAL A 132 -1.66 -24.75 -8.97
CA VAL A 132 -1.02 -23.44 -8.78
C VAL A 132 -1.39 -22.47 -9.89
N GLY A 133 -1.55 -21.20 -9.56
CA GLY A 133 -1.71 -20.11 -10.53
C GLY A 133 -3.16 -19.70 -10.80
N VAL A 134 -4.11 -20.20 -10.02
CA VAL A 134 -5.52 -19.84 -10.17
C VAL A 134 -5.75 -18.37 -9.78
N CYS A 135 -6.30 -17.57 -10.69
CA CYS A 135 -6.51 -16.12 -10.56
C CYS A 135 -5.21 -15.33 -10.33
N SER A 136 -4.07 -15.78 -10.85
CA SER A 136 -2.77 -15.19 -10.55
C SER A 136 -2.66 -13.71 -10.88
N GLU A 137 -3.20 -13.25 -12.00
CA GLU A 137 -3.13 -11.82 -12.38
C GLU A 137 -3.99 -10.94 -11.46
N GLU A 138 -5.17 -11.38 -11.08
CA GLU A 138 -6.02 -10.68 -10.12
C GLU A 138 -5.33 -10.58 -8.74
N LEU A 139 -4.66 -11.65 -8.32
CA LEU A 139 -3.91 -11.72 -7.06
C LEU A 139 -2.64 -10.87 -7.06
N LYS A 140 -1.93 -10.80 -8.18
CA LYS A 140 -0.80 -9.87 -8.35
C LYS A 140 -1.26 -8.42 -8.20
N ALA A 141 -2.38 -8.07 -8.82
CA ALA A 141 -2.97 -6.74 -8.68
C ALA A 141 -3.37 -6.44 -7.23
N GLN A 142 -3.96 -7.40 -6.52
CA GLN A 142 -4.34 -7.26 -5.11
C GLN A 142 -3.13 -7.08 -4.19
N ASN A 143 -2.03 -7.78 -4.45
CA ASN A 143 -0.82 -7.80 -3.62
C ASN A 143 0.34 -6.97 -4.19
N ARG A 144 0.10 -6.05 -5.13
CA ARG A 144 1.16 -5.28 -5.82
C ARG A 144 2.11 -4.53 -4.87
N VAL A 145 1.59 -4.01 -3.77
CA VAL A 145 2.39 -3.35 -2.71
C VAL A 145 3.41 -4.32 -2.12
N PHE A 146 2.94 -5.47 -1.65
CA PHE A 146 3.77 -6.52 -1.09
C PHE A 146 4.79 -7.05 -2.11
N LEU A 147 4.35 -7.32 -3.34
CA LEU A 147 5.20 -7.88 -4.41
C LEU A 147 6.39 -6.97 -4.72
N LYS A 148 6.15 -5.65 -4.87
CA LYS A 148 7.24 -4.69 -5.05
C LYS A 148 8.17 -4.65 -3.83
N TYR A 149 7.59 -4.55 -2.64
CA TYR A 149 8.35 -4.39 -1.41
C TYR A 149 9.23 -5.60 -1.10
N ILE A 150 8.72 -6.82 -1.26
CA ILE A 150 9.50 -8.03 -0.95
C ILE A 150 10.67 -8.24 -1.91
N GLN A 151 10.55 -7.80 -3.17
CA GLN A 151 11.57 -7.95 -4.19
C GLN A 151 12.72 -6.96 -4.06
N ASN A 152 12.46 -5.71 -3.71
CA ASN A 152 13.48 -4.65 -3.76
C ASN A 152 13.54 -3.75 -2.53
N ARG A 153 12.71 -4.02 -1.52
CA ARG A 153 12.60 -3.21 -0.29
C ARG A 153 12.28 -1.74 -0.51
N MET A 154 11.72 -1.41 -1.67
CA MET A 154 11.25 -0.06 -1.98
C MET A 154 9.74 0.06 -1.74
N PRO A 155 9.25 1.13 -1.09
CA PRO A 155 7.84 1.36 -0.92
C PRO A 155 7.10 1.48 -2.25
N TRP A 156 5.86 1.02 -2.30
CA TRP A 156 4.91 1.36 -3.36
C TRP A 156 4.43 2.79 -3.17
N VAL A 157 4.59 3.64 -4.16
CA VAL A 157 4.25 5.07 -4.07
C VAL A 157 2.97 5.37 -4.82
N VAL A 158 1.98 5.85 -4.10
CA VAL A 158 0.67 6.26 -4.63
C VAL A 158 0.58 7.77 -4.58
N MET A 159 0.61 8.43 -5.73
CA MET A 159 0.39 9.86 -5.82
C MET A 159 -1.11 10.17 -5.84
N LYS A 160 -1.56 11.01 -4.92
CA LYS A 160 -2.93 11.51 -4.91
C LYS A 160 -2.93 13.00 -5.18
N SER A 161 -3.79 13.44 -6.08
CA SER A 161 -4.12 14.84 -6.29
C SER A 161 -5.62 15.11 -6.16
N ALA A 162 -5.96 16.33 -5.79
CA ALA A 162 -7.32 16.83 -5.82
C ALA A 162 -7.28 18.21 -6.47
N MET A 163 -7.91 18.36 -7.63
CA MET A 163 -7.83 19.55 -8.43
C MET A 163 -9.18 19.98 -8.99
N THR A 164 -9.29 21.22 -9.42
CA THR A 164 -10.40 21.73 -10.21
C THR A 164 -10.33 21.20 -11.64
N LEU A 165 -11.40 21.35 -12.43
CA LEU A 165 -11.45 20.92 -13.82
C LEU A 165 -10.37 21.59 -14.69
N ASP A 166 -9.98 22.82 -14.35
CA ASP A 166 -8.87 23.55 -14.98
C ASP A 166 -7.51 23.31 -14.31
N GLY A 167 -7.38 22.22 -13.52
CA GLY A 167 -6.10 21.69 -13.02
C GLY A 167 -5.50 22.49 -11.85
N LYS A 168 -6.30 23.16 -11.01
CA LYS A 168 -5.81 23.93 -9.88
C LYS A 168 -6.03 23.24 -8.55
N ILE A 169 -5.01 23.19 -7.69
CA ILE A 169 -5.08 22.64 -6.33
C ILE A 169 -5.36 23.69 -5.27
N ALA A 170 -5.25 24.96 -5.62
CA ALA A 170 -5.57 26.12 -4.80
C ALA A 170 -5.88 27.34 -5.69
N ALA A 171 -6.58 28.32 -5.16
CA ALA A 171 -6.69 29.64 -5.78
C ALA A 171 -5.32 30.36 -5.78
N TYR A 172 -5.19 31.47 -6.53
CA TYR A 172 -3.94 32.26 -6.56
C TYR A 172 -3.55 32.83 -5.18
N SER A 173 -4.52 33.00 -4.30
CA SER A 173 -4.32 33.46 -2.91
C SER A 173 -3.78 32.36 -1.98
N GLY A 174 -3.74 31.11 -2.45
CA GLY A 174 -3.41 29.93 -1.65
C GLY A 174 -4.61 29.28 -0.96
N ASP A 175 -5.83 29.82 -1.10
CA ASP A 175 -7.04 29.16 -0.57
C ASP A 175 -7.31 27.84 -1.31
N SER A 176 -7.33 26.73 -0.55
CA SER A 176 -7.51 25.37 -1.05
C SER A 176 -8.74 24.66 -0.47
N LYS A 177 -9.55 25.33 0.36
CA LYS A 177 -10.68 24.71 1.06
C LYS A 177 -12.03 25.15 0.51
N TRP A 178 -12.80 24.24 -0.12
CA TRP A 178 -12.50 22.85 -0.42
C TRP A 178 -12.50 22.65 -1.92
N VAL A 179 -11.48 22.00 -2.45
CA VAL A 179 -11.41 21.68 -3.88
C VAL A 179 -12.47 20.63 -4.19
N THR A 180 -12.43 19.47 -3.55
CA THR A 180 -13.35 18.33 -3.76
C THR A 180 -14.44 18.23 -2.70
N GLY A 181 -15.47 17.44 -2.98
CA GLY A 181 -16.62 17.21 -2.11
C GLY A 181 -16.36 16.28 -0.92
N GLY A 182 -17.40 16.10 -0.08
CA GLY A 182 -17.35 15.22 1.10
C GLY A 182 -17.01 13.78 0.77
N PRO A 183 -17.70 13.13 -0.20
CA PRO A 183 -17.40 11.76 -0.60
C PRO A 183 -15.96 11.53 -1.03
N ALA A 184 -15.37 12.43 -1.83
CA ALA A 184 -13.96 12.35 -2.22
C ALA A 184 -13.02 12.46 -1.02
N ARG A 185 -13.29 13.35 -0.07
CA ARG A 185 -12.51 13.46 1.18
C ARG A 185 -12.63 12.21 2.05
N MET A 186 -13.79 11.55 2.07
CA MET A 186 -13.97 10.27 2.77
C MET A 186 -13.13 9.16 2.12
N ARG A 187 -13.13 9.06 0.79
CA ARG A 187 -12.27 8.13 0.05
C ARG A 187 -10.79 8.34 0.39
N VAL A 188 -10.34 9.58 0.53
CA VAL A 188 -8.96 9.90 0.97
C VAL A 188 -8.68 9.36 2.38
N GLN A 189 -9.64 9.38 3.31
CA GLN A 189 -9.44 8.79 4.63
C GLN A 189 -9.30 7.27 4.57
N GLU A 190 -10.04 6.59 3.70
CA GLU A 190 -9.88 5.15 3.44
C GLU A 190 -8.48 4.83 2.89
N MET A 191 -7.99 5.65 1.97
CA MET A 191 -6.63 5.51 1.42
C MET A 191 -5.55 5.73 2.51
N ARG A 192 -5.73 6.70 3.40
CA ARG A 192 -4.83 6.92 4.55
C ARG A 192 -4.80 5.74 5.51
N ARG A 193 -5.87 4.97 5.64
CA ARG A 193 -5.89 3.71 6.39
C ARG A 193 -5.13 2.61 5.66
N THR A 194 -5.21 2.57 4.34
CA THR A 194 -4.67 1.50 3.50
C THR A 194 -3.15 1.50 3.46
N TYR A 195 -2.53 2.67 3.25
CA TYR A 195 -1.09 2.79 3.06
C TYR A 195 -0.35 3.05 4.38
N MET A 196 0.90 2.53 4.49
CA MET A 196 1.67 2.64 5.74
C MET A 196 2.13 4.05 6.03
N GLY A 197 2.59 4.79 5.03
CA GLY A 197 3.07 6.17 5.19
C GLY A 197 2.22 7.17 4.44
N ILE A 198 2.10 8.38 4.98
CA ILE A 198 1.57 9.54 4.30
C ILE A 198 2.67 10.59 4.19
N MET A 199 2.91 11.09 2.98
CA MET A 199 4.05 11.97 2.71
C MET A 199 3.60 13.31 2.12
N VAL A 200 4.21 14.38 2.66
CA VAL A 200 4.07 15.74 2.14
C VAL A 200 5.43 16.45 2.13
N GLY A 201 5.55 17.52 1.37
CA GLY A 201 6.67 18.47 1.48
C GLY A 201 6.47 19.49 2.60
N SER A 202 7.56 20.09 3.08
CA SER A 202 7.52 21.14 4.11
C SER A 202 6.66 22.34 3.70
N GLY A 203 6.59 22.68 2.41
CA GLY A 203 5.71 23.74 1.92
C GLY A 203 4.22 23.49 2.22
N THR A 204 3.76 22.27 2.12
CA THR A 204 2.38 21.87 2.48
C THR A 204 2.16 22.01 4.00
N VAL A 205 3.17 21.66 4.81
CA VAL A 205 3.06 21.79 6.28
C VAL A 205 2.95 23.25 6.68
N VAL A 206 3.76 24.13 6.07
CA VAL A 206 3.73 25.58 6.35
C VAL A 206 2.42 26.22 5.90
N ALA A 207 1.90 25.84 4.73
CA ALA A 207 0.69 26.42 4.16
C ALA A 207 -0.59 25.98 4.88
N ASP A 208 -0.71 24.68 5.19
CA ASP A 208 -1.99 24.07 5.59
C ASP A 208 -2.01 23.59 7.06
N ASN A 209 -0.85 23.47 7.71
CA ASN A 209 -0.69 22.91 9.05
C ASN A 209 -1.53 21.62 9.24
N PRO A 210 -1.33 20.58 8.40
CA PRO A 210 -2.22 19.43 8.35
C PRO A 210 -1.94 18.45 9.49
N MET A 211 -2.95 17.68 9.90
CA MET A 211 -2.78 16.57 10.85
C MET A 211 -2.21 15.30 10.20
N LEU A 212 -2.47 15.06 8.92
CA LEU A 212 -2.05 13.87 8.18
C LEU A 212 -2.39 12.54 8.88
N ASN A 213 -3.52 12.48 9.54
CA ASN A 213 -4.01 11.27 10.21
C ASN A 213 -5.25 10.71 9.49
N CYS A 214 -5.56 9.45 9.76
CA CYS A 214 -6.81 8.83 9.38
C CYS A 214 -7.88 9.16 10.42
N ARG A 215 -9.04 9.66 9.96
CA ARG A 215 -10.17 10.10 10.79
C ARG A 215 -11.45 9.29 10.53
N LEU A 216 -11.29 8.05 10.09
CA LEU A 216 -12.41 7.10 10.02
C LEU A 216 -12.84 6.72 11.43
N GLU A 217 -14.12 6.39 11.59
CA GLU A 217 -14.66 5.88 12.83
C GLU A 217 -14.15 4.46 13.12
N GLY A 218 -14.10 4.13 14.41
CA GLY A 218 -13.65 2.83 14.89
C GLY A 218 -12.13 2.71 15.04
N GLU A 219 -11.66 1.47 15.17
CA GLU A 219 -10.24 1.17 15.27
C GLU A 219 -9.57 1.26 13.89
N VAL A 220 -8.59 2.13 13.77
CA VAL A 220 -7.82 2.31 12.54
C VAL A 220 -6.33 2.37 12.84
N ARG A 221 -5.51 1.73 11.99
CA ARG A 221 -4.08 1.94 12.04
C ARG A 221 -3.77 3.33 11.47
N GLN A 222 -3.06 4.14 12.23
CA GLN A 222 -2.63 5.46 11.78
C GLN A 222 -1.42 5.34 10.85
N PRO A 223 -1.38 6.09 9.73
CA PRO A 223 -0.21 6.12 8.88
C PRO A 223 0.97 6.81 9.57
N VAL A 224 2.18 6.40 9.24
CA VAL A 224 3.41 7.13 9.57
C VAL A 224 3.41 8.44 8.77
N ARG A 225 3.51 9.58 9.45
CA ARG A 225 3.54 10.90 8.80
C ARG A 225 4.97 11.23 8.40
N ILE A 226 5.20 11.54 7.14
CA ILE A 226 6.53 11.78 6.57
C ILE A 226 6.55 13.16 5.95
N VAL A 227 7.48 13.98 6.41
CA VAL A 227 7.71 15.32 5.87
C VAL A 227 9.05 15.38 5.15
N VAL A 228 9.04 15.70 3.87
CA VAL A 228 10.25 15.98 3.10
C VAL A 228 10.64 17.43 3.35
N ASP A 229 11.66 17.64 4.16
CA ASP A 229 12.07 18.97 4.65
C ASP A 229 13.58 19.09 4.74
N SER A 230 14.24 19.35 3.64
CA SER A 230 15.69 19.36 3.51
C SER A 230 16.40 20.16 4.62
N GLY A 231 15.85 21.30 5.02
CA GLY A 231 16.42 22.20 6.03
C GLY A 231 15.78 22.11 7.42
N ALA A 232 14.90 21.12 7.68
CA ALA A 232 14.13 21.00 8.92
C ALA A 232 13.38 22.30 9.31
N ARG A 233 12.71 22.93 8.34
CA ARG A 233 12.00 24.23 8.49
C ARG A 233 10.62 24.09 9.15
N VAL A 234 10.12 22.86 9.32
CA VAL A 234 8.81 22.63 9.96
C VAL A 234 8.72 23.32 11.31
N GLY A 235 7.62 24.06 11.55
CA GLY A 235 7.39 24.82 12.77
C GLY A 235 7.25 23.91 14.00
N MET A 236 7.83 24.30 15.14
CA MET A 236 7.71 23.57 16.40
C MET A 236 6.27 23.52 16.92
N ASP A 237 5.46 24.51 16.54
CA ASP A 237 4.04 24.68 16.85
C ASP A 237 3.13 23.96 15.85
N SER A 238 3.69 23.36 14.78
CA SER A 238 2.91 22.64 13.80
C SER A 238 2.22 21.42 14.44
N LYS A 239 1.03 21.09 13.95
CA LYS A 239 0.28 19.91 14.42
C LYS A 239 1.08 18.62 14.29
N LEU A 240 1.93 18.51 13.28
CA LEU A 240 2.78 17.33 13.08
C LEU A 240 3.80 17.16 14.20
N VAL A 241 4.39 18.25 14.68
CA VAL A 241 5.36 18.22 15.77
C VAL A 241 4.67 18.08 17.12
N THR A 242 3.66 18.88 17.39
CA THR A 242 2.96 18.87 18.71
C THR A 242 2.20 17.58 19.01
N THR A 243 1.92 16.77 18.01
CA THR A 243 1.26 15.47 18.15
C THR A 243 2.17 14.28 17.79
N ALA A 244 3.49 14.48 17.71
CA ALA A 244 4.42 13.42 17.27
C ALA A 244 4.49 12.25 18.25
N VAL A 245 4.27 12.48 19.53
CA VAL A 245 4.19 11.42 20.55
C VAL A 245 2.99 10.48 20.31
N THR A 246 1.88 11.01 19.79
CA THR A 246 0.67 10.21 19.50
C THR A 246 0.71 9.58 18.12
N TYR A 247 1.22 10.31 17.12
CA TYR A 247 1.26 9.89 15.73
C TYR A 247 2.70 9.88 15.24
N ARG A 248 3.24 8.70 14.96
CA ARG A 248 4.60 8.56 14.46
C ARG A 248 4.87 9.51 13.31
N THR A 249 5.92 10.33 13.45
CA THR A 249 6.26 11.41 12.51
C THR A 249 7.74 11.35 12.19
N ILE A 250 8.07 11.36 10.89
CA ILE A 250 9.43 11.35 10.37
C ILE A 250 9.65 12.63 9.58
N VAL A 251 10.74 13.35 9.86
CA VAL A 251 11.22 14.48 9.07
C VAL A 251 12.48 14.06 8.33
N ALA A 252 12.39 13.96 7.01
CA ALA A 252 13.53 13.66 6.14
C ALA A 252 14.29 14.94 5.82
N HIS A 253 15.58 14.97 6.12
CA HIS A 253 16.45 16.14 5.99
C HIS A 253 17.81 15.81 5.38
N ILE A 254 18.57 16.82 4.98
CA ILE A 254 19.96 16.69 4.52
C ILE A 254 20.94 17.16 5.61
N ALA A 255 22.23 16.92 5.41
CA ALA A 255 23.26 17.19 6.40
C ALA A 255 23.43 18.67 6.78
N THR A 256 22.93 19.58 5.93
CA THR A 256 22.99 21.04 6.18
C THR A 256 21.84 21.55 7.06
N ALA A 257 20.89 20.69 7.48
CA ALA A 257 19.84 21.07 8.42
C ALA A 257 20.45 21.45 9.79
N ASP A 258 19.83 22.45 10.44
CA ASP A 258 20.28 22.94 11.74
C ASP A 258 20.24 21.85 12.81
N PRO A 259 21.41 21.47 13.40
CA PRO A 259 21.48 20.42 14.41
C PRO A 259 20.67 20.73 15.67
N ASP A 260 20.55 22.00 16.06
CA ASP A 260 19.77 22.40 17.22
C ASP A 260 18.27 22.21 16.96
N LYS A 261 17.83 22.55 15.79
CA LYS A 261 16.44 22.31 15.35
C LYS A 261 16.13 20.81 15.32
N LEU A 262 17.04 19.98 14.81
CA LEU A 262 16.88 18.52 14.80
C LEU A 262 16.78 17.95 16.22
N ARG A 263 17.60 18.43 17.16
CA ARG A 263 17.49 18.04 18.57
C ARG A 263 16.15 18.43 19.19
N MET A 264 15.66 19.64 18.90
CA MET A 264 14.35 20.10 19.37
C MET A 264 13.20 19.22 18.81
N LEU A 265 13.24 18.89 17.51
CA LEU A 265 12.25 18.01 16.87
C LEU A 265 12.26 16.62 17.53
N SER A 266 13.44 16.05 17.75
CA SER A 266 13.58 14.75 18.41
C SER A 266 13.06 14.77 19.86
N ALA A 267 13.28 15.85 20.60
CA ALA A 267 12.76 16.03 21.95
C ALA A 267 11.20 16.08 21.98
N CYS A 268 10.56 16.47 20.88
CA CYS A 268 9.11 16.42 20.71
C CYS A 268 8.59 15.05 20.22
N GLY A 269 9.45 14.04 20.05
CA GLY A 269 9.07 12.71 19.57
C GLY A 269 9.05 12.57 18.04
N VAL A 270 9.58 13.55 17.31
CA VAL A 270 9.77 13.44 15.86
C VAL A 270 11.02 12.62 15.56
N GLU A 271 10.90 11.61 14.71
CA GLU A 271 12.06 10.89 14.16
C GLU A 271 12.69 11.74 13.06
N THR A 272 13.99 11.92 13.09
CA THR A 272 14.72 12.63 12.03
C THR A 272 15.44 11.61 11.14
N LEU A 273 15.29 11.74 9.82
CA LEU A 273 15.88 10.83 8.84
C LEU A 273 16.89 11.60 7.97
N LEU A 274 18.17 11.39 8.24
CA LEU A 274 19.22 11.94 7.41
C LEU A 274 19.25 11.24 6.04
N CYS A 275 19.09 12.00 4.98
CA CYS A 275 19.12 11.54 3.60
C CYS A 275 20.31 12.15 2.85
N ARG A 276 20.71 11.53 1.75
CA ARG A 276 21.64 12.14 0.81
C ARG A 276 21.05 13.42 0.25
N GLU A 277 21.92 14.31 -0.12
CA GLU A 277 21.58 15.55 -0.82
C GLU A 277 21.61 15.34 -2.34
N GLN A 278 20.63 15.90 -3.03
CA GLN A 278 20.60 16.05 -4.48
C GLN A 278 20.14 17.48 -4.82
N ASN A 279 21.01 18.29 -5.40
CA ASN A 279 20.73 19.68 -5.80
C ASN A 279 20.15 20.56 -4.65
N GLY A 280 20.72 20.44 -3.44
CA GLY A 280 20.24 21.21 -2.27
C GLY A 280 18.99 20.63 -1.60
N HIS A 281 18.51 19.49 -2.05
CA HIS A 281 17.28 18.85 -1.56
C HIS A 281 17.54 17.40 -1.13
N VAL A 282 16.58 16.84 -0.41
CA VAL A 282 16.55 15.40 -0.09
C VAL A 282 16.53 14.57 -1.39
N ASP A 283 17.50 13.67 -1.53
CA ASP A 283 17.45 12.61 -2.54
C ASP A 283 16.30 11.65 -2.22
N CYS A 284 15.23 11.73 -3.02
CA CYS A 284 14.02 10.95 -2.80
C CYS A 284 14.22 9.45 -2.99
N VAL A 285 15.21 9.01 -3.78
CA VAL A 285 15.54 7.59 -3.95
C VAL A 285 16.18 7.06 -2.67
N ASP A 286 17.16 7.77 -2.12
CA ASP A 286 17.80 7.43 -0.84
C ASP A 286 16.79 7.42 0.31
N MET A 287 15.92 8.43 0.36
CA MET A 287 14.86 8.50 1.36
C MET A 287 13.92 7.29 1.29
N LEU A 288 13.39 6.95 0.11
CA LEU A 288 12.50 5.80 -0.05
C LEU A 288 13.20 4.47 0.32
N SER A 289 14.47 4.30 -0.06
CA SER A 289 15.27 3.13 0.32
C SER A 289 15.38 3.00 1.85
N LYS A 290 15.65 4.09 2.54
CA LYS A 290 15.71 4.12 4.02
C LYS A 290 14.36 3.84 4.66
N LEU A 291 13.28 4.45 4.16
CA LEU A 291 11.92 4.19 4.64
C LEU A 291 11.53 2.72 4.43
N GLY A 292 11.88 2.14 3.27
CA GLY A 292 11.71 0.70 3.03
C GLY A 292 12.51 -0.17 4.00
N GLY A 293 13.76 0.21 4.32
CA GLY A 293 14.57 -0.44 5.36
C GLY A 293 13.97 -0.35 6.77
N MET A 294 13.17 0.68 7.04
CA MET A 294 12.40 0.83 8.29
C MET A 294 11.09 0.03 8.30
N GLY A 295 10.81 -0.76 7.28
CA GLY A 295 9.61 -1.59 7.17
C GLY A 295 8.38 -0.87 6.60
N ILE A 296 8.53 0.31 6.02
CA ILE A 296 7.43 1.04 5.38
C ILE A 296 7.32 0.56 3.94
N ASP A 297 6.25 -0.17 3.64
CA ASP A 297 6.02 -0.84 2.35
C ASP A 297 5.30 0.05 1.32
N SER A 298 4.65 1.11 1.78
CA SER A 298 3.81 1.96 0.93
C SER A 298 3.75 3.39 1.41
N ILE A 299 3.70 4.32 0.45
CA ILE A 299 3.63 5.76 0.66
C ILE A 299 2.42 6.32 -0.08
N PHE A 300 1.54 6.97 0.66
CA PHE A 300 0.48 7.80 0.13
C PHE A 300 1.00 9.25 0.01
N LEU A 301 1.40 9.64 -1.21
CA LEU A 301 1.98 10.94 -1.50
C LEU A 301 0.87 11.96 -1.71
N GLU A 302 0.66 12.80 -0.71
CA GLU A 302 -0.24 13.98 -0.76
C GLU A 302 0.58 15.28 -0.90
N GLY A 303 1.64 15.24 -1.71
CA GLY A 303 2.56 16.35 -1.89
C GLY A 303 1.97 17.54 -2.65
N GLY A 304 2.63 18.70 -2.54
CA GLY A 304 2.44 19.82 -3.46
C GLY A 304 3.14 19.56 -4.80
N GLY A 305 2.85 20.43 -5.78
CA GLY A 305 3.28 20.22 -7.17
C GLY A 305 4.77 20.00 -7.38
N GLN A 306 5.64 20.63 -6.59
CA GLN A 306 7.10 20.46 -6.69
C GLN A 306 7.56 19.08 -6.23
N LEU A 307 7.03 18.59 -5.10
CA LEU A 307 7.37 17.26 -4.62
C LEU A 307 6.85 16.17 -5.57
N ASN A 308 5.63 16.33 -6.05
CA ASN A 308 5.03 15.43 -7.03
C ASN A 308 5.85 15.39 -8.33
N GLU A 309 6.34 16.55 -8.82
CA GLU A 309 7.22 16.62 -10.00
C GLU A 309 8.54 15.89 -9.76
N THR A 310 9.16 16.10 -8.61
CA THR A 310 10.41 15.41 -8.25
C THR A 310 10.21 13.89 -8.25
N PHE A 311 9.12 13.39 -7.69
CA PHE A 311 8.80 11.96 -7.71
C PHE A 311 8.50 11.44 -9.11
N LEU A 312 7.75 12.20 -9.90
CA LEU A 312 7.42 11.85 -11.30
C LEU A 312 8.67 11.77 -12.16
N ARG A 313 9.51 12.80 -12.11
CA ARG A 313 10.75 12.90 -12.90
C ARG A 313 11.75 11.79 -12.58
N ASN A 314 11.88 11.44 -11.30
CA ASN A 314 12.76 10.34 -10.87
C ASN A 314 12.13 8.95 -11.06
N GLY A 315 10.94 8.90 -11.64
CA GLY A 315 10.25 7.65 -11.85
C GLY A 315 9.89 6.93 -10.53
N LEU A 316 9.48 7.60 -9.49
CA LEU A 316 9.23 7.03 -8.16
C LEU A 316 7.75 6.74 -7.88
N ILE A 317 6.84 7.17 -8.76
CA ILE A 317 5.41 6.96 -8.62
C ILE A 317 5.02 5.65 -9.30
N ASP A 318 4.24 4.81 -8.61
CA ASP A 318 3.72 3.55 -9.13
C ASP A 318 2.24 3.65 -9.53
N GLU A 319 1.49 4.51 -8.85
CA GLU A 319 0.03 4.57 -8.97
C GLU A 319 -0.46 6.00 -8.76
N VAL A 320 -1.49 6.40 -9.48
CA VAL A 320 -2.04 7.76 -9.42
C VAL A 320 -3.54 7.71 -9.15
N TYR A 321 -3.99 8.54 -8.21
CA TYR A 321 -5.40 8.85 -7.95
C TYR A 321 -5.62 10.36 -8.11
N ALA A 322 -6.28 10.77 -9.18
CA ALA A 322 -6.59 12.17 -9.47
C ALA A 322 -8.08 12.45 -9.28
N PHE A 323 -8.43 13.18 -8.22
CA PHE A 323 -9.79 13.67 -8.00
C PHE A 323 -9.95 15.01 -8.73
N VAL A 324 -10.91 15.09 -9.63
CA VAL A 324 -11.23 16.27 -10.44
C VAL A 324 -12.61 16.80 -10.04
N ALA A 325 -12.62 17.97 -9.43
CA ALA A 325 -13.87 18.64 -9.07
C ALA A 325 -14.45 19.43 -10.25
N PRO A 326 -15.79 19.44 -10.44
CA PRO A 326 -16.45 20.20 -11.49
C PRO A 326 -16.47 21.71 -11.15
N LYS A 327 -15.29 22.30 -11.03
CA LYS A 327 -15.07 23.72 -10.70
C LYS A 327 -14.00 24.32 -11.62
N LEU A 328 -14.07 25.61 -11.84
CA LEU A 328 -13.07 26.40 -12.53
C LEU A 328 -12.62 27.52 -11.59
N VAL A 329 -11.31 27.70 -11.42
CA VAL A 329 -10.71 28.72 -10.56
C VAL A 329 -9.88 29.71 -11.37
N GLY A 330 -9.17 29.23 -12.39
CA GLY A 330 -8.28 30.04 -13.22
C GLY A 330 -7.01 30.49 -12.48
N GLY A 331 -6.36 31.48 -13.06
CA GLY A 331 -5.15 32.13 -12.51
C GLY A 331 -3.85 31.46 -12.99
N LYS A 332 -2.97 32.27 -13.62
CA LYS A 332 -1.66 31.79 -14.08
C LYS A 332 -0.79 31.29 -12.94
N GLU A 333 -0.82 31.98 -11.79
CA GLU A 333 0.00 31.69 -10.61
C GLU A 333 -0.67 30.71 -9.64
N ALA A 334 -1.89 30.22 -9.97
CA ALA A 334 -2.57 29.24 -9.15
C ALA A 334 -1.89 27.87 -9.29
N LYS A 335 -1.58 27.22 -8.15
CA LYS A 335 -0.82 25.98 -8.07
C LYS A 335 -1.51 24.81 -8.77
N THR A 336 -0.70 23.94 -9.35
CA THR A 336 -1.13 22.72 -10.05
C THR A 336 -0.64 21.45 -9.34
N PRO A 337 -1.24 20.27 -9.62
CA PRO A 337 -0.83 19.01 -8.98
C PRO A 337 0.62 18.62 -9.25
N VAL A 338 1.16 18.98 -10.42
CA VAL A 338 2.55 18.73 -10.82
C VAL A 338 3.10 20.04 -11.37
N GLU A 339 4.15 20.53 -10.76
CA GLU A 339 4.82 21.79 -11.10
C GLU A 339 6.23 21.52 -11.67
N GLY A 340 7.20 22.38 -11.34
CA GLY A 340 8.59 22.24 -11.76
C GLY A 340 8.78 22.55 -13.25
N GLN A 341 9.85 22.01 -13.83
CA GLN A 341 10.20 22.25 -15.22
C GLN A 341 9.31 21.45 -16.21
N GLY A 342 8.74 20.31 -15.77
CA GLY A 342 7.99 19.40 -16.61
C GLY A 342 8.85 18.72 -17.71
N PHE A 343 8.21 18.03 -18.64
CA PHE A 343 8.84 17.41 -19.79
C PHE A 343 8.83 18.37 -20.99
N ALA A 344 9.86 18.29 -21.82
CA ALA A 344 10.00 19.18 -22.96
C ALA A 344 9.04 18.85 -24.12
N ARG A 345 8.62 17.59 -24.21
CA ARG A 345 7.76 17.08 -25.31
C ARG A 345 6.63 16.25 -24.77
N MET A 346 5.47 16.28 -25.43
CA MET A 346 4.33 15.42 -25.10
C MET A 346 4.66 13.92 -25.22
N SER A 347 5.58 13.54 -26.11
CA SER A 347 6.05 12.16 -26.24
C SER A 347 6.88 11.65 -25.06
N GLU A 348 7.30 12.53 -24.17
CA GLU A 348 8.02 12.21 -22.92
C GLU A 348 7.08 12.13 -21.72
N ALA A 349 5.80 12.46 -21.91
CA ALA A 349 4.81 12.42 -20.85
C ALA A 349 4.65 11.00 -20.29
N VAL A 350 4.48 10.91 -18.98
CA VAL A 350 4.21 9.63 -18.31
C VAL A 350 2.74 9.27 -18.52
N GLU A 351 2.51 8.16 -19.21
CA GLU A 351 1.18 7.63 -19.46
C GLU A 351 0.74 6.68 -18.34
N LEU A 352 -0.55 6.76 -17.98
CA LEU A 352 -1.16 5.81 -17.07
C LEU A 352 -1.66 4.58 -17.84
N LYS A 353 -1.49 3.40 -17.25
CA LYS A 353 -2.03 2.13 -17.73
C LYS A 353 -3.19 1.69 -16.83
N ASN A 354 -4.03 0.79 -17.34
CA ASN A 354 -5.18 0.24 -16.63
C ASN A 354 -6.06 1.35 -16.01
N VAL A 355 -6.35 2.37 -16.82
CA VAL A 355 -7.07 3.56 -16.34
C VAL A 355 -8.52 3.22 -16.04
N GLU A 356 -8.93 3.55 -14.82
CA GLU A 356 -10.31 3.48 -14.35
C GLU A 356 -10.83 4.88 -14.06
N VAL A 357 -12.12 5.10 -14.34
CA VAL A 357 -12.79 6.37 -14.08
C VAL A 357 -14.10 6.11 -13.35
N GLU A 358 -14.27 6.75 -12.20
CA GLU A 358 -15.50 6.64 -11.41
C GLU A 358 -16.00 8.01 -10.91
N MET A 359 -17.30 8.09 -10.67
CA MET A 359 -17.89 9.25 -9.97
C MET A 359 -17.82 9.03 -8.45
N VAL A 360 -17.24 9.99 -7.73
CA VAL A 360 -17.18 9.99 -6.26
C VAL A 360 -17.97 11.20 -5.73
N GLY A 361 -19.25 11.02 -5.53
CA GLY A 361 -20.19 12.12 -5.37
C GLY A 361 -20.32 12.90 -6.68
N LYS A 362 -19.96 14.18 -6.67
CA LYS A 362 -19.93 15.03 -7.87
C LYS A 362 -18.56 15.14 -8.53
N ASP A 363 -17.51 14.62 -7.88
CA ASP A 363 -16.15 14.67 -8.37
C ASP A 363 -15.85 13.44 -9.24
N VAL A 364 -14.97 13.56 -10.20
CA VAL A 364 -14.48 12.46 -11.03
C VAL A 364 -13.16 11.96 -10.42
N LEU A 365 -13.04 10.68 -10.18
CA LEU A 365 -11.78 10.04 -9.83
C LEU A 365 -11.23 9.32 -11.06
N ILE A 366 -10.00 9.67 -11.42
CA ILE A 366 -9.19 8.97 -12.42
C ILE A 366 -8.09 8.22 -11.68
N HIS A 367 -8.03 6.92 -11.87
CA HIS A 367 -7.05 6.03 -11.28
C HIS A 367 -6.28 5.32 -12.37
N GLY A 368 -4.98 5.09 -12.19
CA GLY A 368 -4.17 4.33 -13.11
C GLY A 368 -2.79 4.00 -12.55
N LEU A 369 -2.12 3.05 -13.21
CA LEU A 369 -0.78 2.58 -12.85
C LEU A 369 0.26 3.23 -13.77
N ILE A 370 1.47 3.43 -13.23
CA ILE A 370 2.66 3.78 -14.03
C ILE A 370 3.49 2.52 -14.18
N GLU A 371 3.53 1.95 -15.37
CA GLU A 371 4.38 0.82 -15.73
C GLU A 371 5.72 1.32 -16.30
N ARG A 372 6.81 0.63 -15.94
CA ARG A 372 8.18 0.97 -16.34
C ARG A 372 8.84 -0.22 -17.00
#